data_197ee259f093bd3d47c4d2c5e1273f5a
#
_entry.id   197ee259f093bd3d47c4d2c5e1273f5a
#
_cell.length_a   1.000
_cell.length_b   1.000
_cell.length_c   1.000
_cell.angle_alpha   90.00
_cell.angle_beta   90.00
_cell.angle_gamma   90.00
#
_symmetry.space_group_name_H-M   'P 1'
#
loop_
_entity.id
_entity.type
_entity.pdbx_description
1 polymer ?
#
loop_
_entity_poly.entity_id
_entity_poly.type
_entity_poly.pdbx_seq_one_letter_code
_entity_poly.pdbx_strand_id
1 'polypeptide(L)'
;MKKASILICLCLFISQFNVFAQLPTPSSGRIVRVENFSSKYVPTRNVDVWLPDNYTPSKKYTVLYMHDGQMLFDSSITWNKQEWGVDETVTKLMQQQKIRECIVVGVWNGGKSRHAEYFPQKP
;
A
#
# COMPACT_ATOMS: atom_id res chain seq x y z
N MET A 1 52.99 39.34 -7.09
CA MET A 1 51.79 38.80 -7.74
C MET A 1 51.15 37.80 -6.78
N LYS A 2 50.05 38.16 -6.15
CA LYS A 2 49.36 37.31 -5.18
C LYS A 2 48.30 36.48 -5.95
N LYS A 3 48.45 35.15 -5.96
CA LYS A 3 47.43 34.23 -6.51
C LYS A 3 46.28 34.09 -5.55
N ALA A 4 45.13 34.60 -5.91
CA ALA A 4 43.89 34.36 -5.16
C ALA A 4 43.33 32.97 -5.45
N SER A 5 43.34 32.09 -4.46
CA SER A 5 42.68 30.80 -4.51
C SER A 5 41.19 31.00 -4.27
N ILE A 6 40.37 30.81 -5.32
CA ILE A 6 38.92 30.80 -5.21
C ILE A 6 38.49 29.43 -4.69
N LEU A 7 38.08 29.36 -3.43
CA LEU A 7 37.49 28.17 -2.82
C LEU A 7 36.03 28.11 -3.24
N ILE A 8 35.70 27.30 -4.23
CA ILE A 8 34.31 27.03 -4.64
C ILE A 8 33.72 26.08 -3.62
N CYS A 9 32.93 26.64 -2.71
CA CYS A 9 32.11 25.85 -1.76
C CYS A 9 30.88 25.31 -2.50
N LEU A 10 30.98 24.06 -3.01
CA LEU A 10 29.87 23.35 -3.64
C LEU A 10 28.93 22.88 -2.53
N CYS A 11 27.93 23.70 -2.17
CA CYS A 11 26.86 23.28 -1.30
C CYS A 11 25.98 22.25 -2.02
N LEU A 12 26.24 20.97 -1.79
CA LEU A 12 25.35 19.88 -2.15
C LEU A 12 24.04 20.02 -1.34
N PHE A 13 23.06 20.68 -1.93
CA PHE A 13 21.68 20.61 -1.45
C PHE A 13 21.18 19.18 -1.71
N ILE A 14 21.36 18.30 -0.73
CA ILE A 14 20.68 17.00 -0.71
C ILE A 14 19.24 17.32 -0.34
N SER A 15 18.39 17.58 -1.35
CA SER A 15 16.95 17.61 -1.14
C SER A 15 16.54 16.18 -0.77
N GLN A 16 16.16 15.99 0.48
CA GLN A 16 15.54 14.76 0.95
C GLN A 16 14.17 14.67 0.29
N PHE A 17 14.09 13.99 -0.86
CA PHE A 17 12.83 13.58 -1.42
C PHE A 17 12.23 12.56 -0.46
N ASN A 18 11.26 12.98 0.32
CA ASN A 18 10.38 12.03 0.99
C ASN A 18 9.60 11.29 -0.10
N VAL A 19 10.07 10.10 -0.46
CA VAL A 19 9.34 9.20 -1.36
C VAL A 19 8.17 8.64 -0.56
N PHE A 20 7.07 9.37 -0.54
CA PHE A 20 5.81 8.80 -0.09
C PHE A 20 5.44 7.67 -1.06
N ALA A 21 5.14 6.50 -0.51
CA ALA A 21 4.68 5.40 -1.34
C ALA A 21 3.37 5.84 -2.04
N GLN A 22 3.39 5.81 -3.37
CA GLN A 22 2.25 6.25 -4.18
C GLN A 22 0.98 5.49 -3.75
N LEU A 23 -0.14 6.23 -3.65
CA LEU A 23 -1.43 5.62 -3.38
C LEU A 23 -1.89 4.84 -4.61
N PRO A 24 -2.36 3.59 -4.47
CA PRO A 24 -2.93 2.84 -5.59
C PRO A 24 -4.14 3.56 -6.21
N THR A 25 -4.26 3.44 -7.53
CA THR A 25 -5.44 3.90 -8.28
C THR A 25 -6.25 2.68 -8.71
N PRO A 26 -7.24 2.23 -7.92
CA PRO A 26 -8.04 1.05 -8.24
C PRO A 26 -8.95 1.33 -9.45
N SER A 27 -9.34 0.27 -10.16
CA SER A 27 -10.28 0.34 -11.30
C SER A 27 -11.71 0.66 -10.84
N SER A 28 -12.04 0.36 -9.58
CA SER A 28 -13.32 0.66 -8.96
C SER A 28 -13.14 0.93 -7.46
N GLY A 29 -14.03 1.73 -6.89
CA GLY A 29 -13.93 2.14 -5.50
C GLY A 29 -12.80 3.14 -5.24
N ARG A 30 -12.33 3.19 -4.02
CA ARG A 30 -11.22 4.08 -3.62
C ARG A 30 -10.40 3.47 -2.50
N ILE A 31 -9.14 3.90 -2.41
CA ILE A 31 -8.21 3.48 -1.36
C ILE A 31 -8.11 4.57 -0.28
N VAL A 32 -8.12 4.12 0.97
CA VAL A 32 -7.73 4.92 2.14
C VAL A 32 -6.51 4.24 2.75
N ARG A 33 -5.37 4.92 2.78
CA ARG A 33 -4.14 4.40 3.39
C ARG A 33 -4.03 4.82 4.83
N VAL A 34 -3.72 3.84 5.69
CA VAL A 34 -3.19 4.07 7.03
C VAL A 34 -1.69 3.86 6.95
N GLU A 35 -0.94 4.96 6.92
CA GLU A 35 0.52 4.93 6.84
C GLU A 35 1.12 4.55 8.19
N ASN A 36 2.20 3.76 8.12
CA ASN A 36 3.01 3.40 9.30
C ASN A 36 2.17 2.87 10.47
N PHE A 37 1.19 2.00 10.17
CA PHE A 37 0.36 1.37 11.20
C PHE A 37 1.26 0.69 12.24
N SER A 38 1.17 1.17 13.48
CA SER A 38 2.00 0.72 14.59
C SER A 38 1.47 -0.58 15.18
N SER A 39 2.38 -1.51 15.45
CA SER A 39 2.09 -2.78 16.13
C SER A 39 3.18 -3.07 17.14
N LYS A 40 2.82 -3.66 18.26
CA LYS A 40 3.79 -4.16 19.25
C LYS A 40 4.39 -5.53 18.88
N TYR A 41 3.86 -6.18 17.85
CA TYR A 41 4.26 -7.55 17.48
C TYR A 41 5.10 -7.62 16.21
N VAL A 42 4.93 -6.67 15.30
CA VAL A 42 5.62 -6.64 14.00
C VAL A 42 6.05 -5.22 13.68
N PRO A 43 7.08 -5.03 12.84
CA PRO A 43 7.48 -3.71 12.36
C PRO A 43 6.31 -2.95 11.72
N THR A 44 6.33 -1.63 11.83
CA THR A 44 5.30 -0.75 11.23
C THR A 44 5.19 -1.00 9.73
N ARG A 45 3.98 -0.91 9.21
CA ARG A 45 3.68 -1.09 7.79
C ARG A 45 2.45 -0.32 7.36
N ASN A 46 2.32 -0.10 6.06
CA ASN A 46 1.12 0.51 5.53
C ASN A 46 -0.03 -0.50 5.50
N VAL A 47 -1.25 0.02 5.63
CA VAL A 47 -2.49 -0.73 5.44
C VAL A 47 -3.34 0.05 4.45
N ASP A 48 -3.70 -0.57 3.34
CA ASP A 48 -4.58 0.00 2.34
C ASP A 48 -5.98 -0.56 2.51
N VAL A 49 -6.94 0.31 2.74
CA VAL A 49 -8.35 -0.05 2.89
C VAL A 49 -9.08 0.34 1.61
N TRP A 50 -9.53 -0.66 0.85
CA TRP A 50 -10.40 -0.45 -0.29
C TRP A 50 -11.86 -0.34 0.14
N LEU A 51 -12.51 0.71 -0.35
CA LEU A 51 -13.92 1.00 -0.12
C LEU A 51 -14.66 1.01 -1.45
N PRO A 52 -15.81 0.30 -1.58
CA PRO A 52 -16.58 0.29 -2.83
C PRO A 52 -17.16 1.67 -3.17
N ASP A 53 -17.52 1.90 -4.43
CA ASP A 53 -18.03 3.18 -4.92
C ASP A 53 -19.25 3.68 -4.14
N ASN A 54 -20.11 2.75 -3.71
CA ASN A 54 -21.33 3.05 -2.95
C ASN A 54 -21.11 3.02 -1.42
N TYR A 55 -19.86 3.09 -0.96
CA TYR A 55 -19.55 3.08 0.47
C TYR A 55 -20.20 4.23 1.21
N THR A 56 -20.87 3.92 2.31
CA THR A 56 -21.38 4.89 3.29
C THR A 56 -21.02 4.45 4.71
N PRO A 57 -20.64 5.37 5.61
CA PRO A 57 -20.28 5.02 6.98
C PRO A 57 -21.46 4.52 7.84
N SER A 58 -22.68 4.71 7.36
CA SER A 58 -23.90 4.26 8.07
C SER A 58 -24.24 2.78 7.87
N LYS A 59 -23.62 2.15 6.84
CA LYS A 59 -23.81 0.71 6.57
C LYS A 59 -22.78 -0.13 7.30
N LYS A 60 -23.12 -1.40 7.52
CA LYS A 60 -22.18 -2.44 7.98
C LYS A 60 -21.69 -3.24 6.79
N TYR A 61 -20.39 -3.46 6.70
CA TYR A 61 -19.74 -4.20 5.64
C TYR A 61 -19.06 -5.45 6.20
N THR A 62 -19.01 -6.50 5.39
CA THR A 62 -18.09 -7.59 5.64
C THR A 62 -16.67 -7.09 5.42
N VAL A 63 -15.70 -7.55 6.20
CA VAL A 63 -14.30 -7.18 6.05
C VAL A 63 -13.51 -8.36 5.52
N LEU A 64 -12.84 -8.18 4.38
CA LEU A 64 -11.89 -9.11 3.83
C LEU A 64 -10.48 -8.63 4.14
N TYR A 65 -9.73 -9.38 4.95
CA TYR A 65 -8.32 -9.11 5.22
C TYR A 65 -7.45 -9.87 4.23
N MET A 66 -6.51 -9.17 3.62
CA MET A 66 -5.58 -9.75 2.65
C MET A 66 -4.14 -9.35 2.97
N HIS A 67 -3.23 -10.29 2.76
CA HIS A 67 -1.79 -10.01 2.78
C HIS A 67 -1.33 -9.38 1.47
N ASP A 68 -0.07 -8.92 1.47
CA ASP A 68 0.57 -8.32 0.29
C ASP A 68 -0.21 -7.10 -0.24
N GLY A 69 -0.71 -6.24 0.67
CA GLY A 69 -1.58 -5.11 0.37
C GLY A 69 -1.10 -4.22 -0.79
N GLN A 70 0.21 -4.10 -0.98
CA GLN A 70 0.82 -3.34 -2.08
C GLN A 70 0.65 -3.98 -3.48
N MET A 71 0.10 -5.21 -3.56
CA MET A 71 -0.06 -5.96 -4.81
C MET A 71 -1.51 -6.09 -5.27
N LEU A 72 -2.49 -5.52 -4.54
CA LEU A 72 -3.88 -5.90 -4.69
C LEU A 72 -4.64 -5.12 -5.76
N PHE A 73 -4.31 -3.82 -6.00
CA PHE A 73 -5.23 -2.86 -6.60
C PHE A 73 -4.70 -2.04 -7.77
N ASP A 74 -3.40 -2.07 -8.08
CA ASP A 74 -2.82 -1.18 -9.11
C ASP A 74 -1.49 -1.72 -9.61
N SER A 75 -1.47 -2.28 -10.81
CA SER A 75 -0.28 -2.85 -11.45
C SER A 75 0.79 -1.80 -11.78
N SER A 76 0.41 -0.54 -11.92
CA SER A 76 1.35 0.52 -12.31
C SER A 76 2.42 0.79 -11.25
N ILE A 77 2.10 0.54 -9.98
CA ILE A 77 2.99 0.77 -8.83
C ILE A 77 3.60 -0.50 -8.23
N THR A 78 3.20 -1.68 -8.71
CA THR A 78 3.79 -2.94 -8.22
C THR A 78 5.18 -3.18 -8.83
N TRP A 79 6.02 -3.93 -8.12
CA TRP A 79 7.40 -4.21 -8.54
C TRP A 79 7.50 -5.03 -9.85
N ASN A 80 6.52 -5.89 -10.11
CA ASN A 80 6.47 -6.77 -11.30
C ASN A 80 5.42 -6.33 -12.33
N LYS A 81 4.82 -5.14 -12.15
CA LYS A 81 3.77 -4.59 -13.03
C LYS A 81 2.55 -5.51 -13.17
N GLN A 82 2.27 -6.28 -12.13
CA GLN A 82 1.08 -7.15 -12.03
C GLN A 82 0.37 -6.85 -10.72
N GLU A 83 -0.94 -6.95 -10.73
CA GLU A 83 -1.80 -6.85 -9.55
C GLU A 83 -2.68 -8.09 -9.43
N TRP A 84 -3.36 -8.21 -8.30
CA TRP A 84 -4.24 -9.36 -8.07
C TRP A 84 -5.68 -9.11 -8.52
N GLY A 85 -6.02 -7.91 -9.00
CA GLY A 85 -7.34 -7.54 -9.51
C GLY A 85 -8.44 -7.73 -8.47
N VAL A 86 -8.16 -7.31 -7.23
CA VAL A 86 -9.07 -7.57 -6.11
C VAL A 86 -10.30 -6.70 -6.19
N ASP A 87 -10.13 -5.42 -6.51
CA ASP A 87 -11.23 -4.45 -6.62
C ASP A 87 -12.18 -4.79 -7.79
N GLU A 88 -11.66 -5.21 -8.97
CA GLU A 88 -12.47 -5.67 -10.07
C GLU A 88 -13.26 -6.93 -9.71
N THR A 89 -12.57 -7.89 -9.10
CA THR A 89 -13.16 -9.18 -8.74
C THR A 89 -14.25 -9.00 -7.70
N VAL A 90 -13.96 -8.27 -6.62
CA VAL A 90 -14.91 -8.03 -5.53
C VAL A 90 -16.11 -7.21 -6.02
N THR A 91 -15.86 -6.16 -6.80
CA THR A 91 -16.94 -5.34 -7.40
C THR A 91 -17.85 -6.18 -8.27
N LYS A 92 -17.30 -7.02 -9.15
CA LYS A 92 -18.08 -7.91 -10.00
C LYS A 92 -18.93 -8.90 -9.18
N LEU A 93 -18.36 -9.50 -8.14
CA LEU A 93 -19.08 -10.45 -7.29
C LEU A 93 -20.21 -9.79 -6.50
N MET A 94 -20.02 -8.56 -6.01
CA MET A 94 -21.06 -7.77 -5.35
C MET A 94 -22.18 -7.38 -6.32
N GLN A 95 -21.85 -6.90 -7.52
CA GLN A 95 -22.82 -6.57 -8.58
C GLN A 95 -23.66 -7.79 -8.99
N GLN A 96 -23.06 -8.97 -9.01
CA GLN A 96 -23.74 -10.24 -9.29
C GLN A 96 -24.49 -10.82 -8.07
N GLN A 97 -24.50 -10.11 -6.94
CA GLN A 97 -25.09 -10.57 -5.68
C GLN A 97 -24.57 -11.92 -5.18
N LYS A 98 -23.36 -12.30 -5.60
CA LYS A 98 -22.69 -13.54 -5.17
C LYS A 98 -22.04 -13.42 -3.80
N ILE A 99 -21.70 -12.20 -3.40
CA ILE A 99 -21.19 -11.87 -2.08
C ILE A 99 -21.93 -10.65 -1.52
N ARG A 100 -21.90 -10.51 -0.21
CA ARG A 100 -22.39 -9.30 0.48
C ARG A 100 -21.44 -8.13 0.21
N GLU A 101 -21.95 -6.91 0.39
CA GLU A 101 -21.09 -5.71 0.37
C GLU A 101 -19.94 -5.86 1.36
N CYS A 102 -18.73 -5.63 0.89
CA CYS A 102 -17.53 -5.75 1.71
C CYS A 102 -16.55 -4.60 1.45
N ILE A 103 -15.66 -4.42 2.40
CA ILE A 103 -14.44 -3.63 2.29
C ILE A 103 -13.24 -4.58 2.32
N VAL A 104 -12.13 -4.18 1.71
CA VAL A 104 -10.90 -4.99 1.72
C VAL A 104 -9.83 -4.25 2.51
N VAL A 105 -9.20 -4.95 3.43
CA VAL A 105 -8.09 -4.44 4.25
C VAL A 105 -6.82 -5.15 3.80
N GLY A 106 -6.01 -4.47 2.99
CA GLY A 106 -4.76 -4.96 2.45
C GLY A 106 -3.59 -4.61 3.37
N VAL A 107 -3.06 -5.58 4.09
CA VAL A 107 -1.89 -5.38 4.96
C VAL A 107 -0.63 -5.56 4.14
N TRP A 108 0.23 -4.54 4.09
CA TRP A 108 1.50 -4.61 3.38
C TRP A 108 2.44 -5.63 4.01
N ASN A 109 3.19 -6.35 3.20
CA ASN A 109 4.29 -7.17 3.69
C ASN A 109 5.53 -6.31 3.99
N GLY A 110 6.49 -6.88 4.69
CA GLY A 110 7.72 -6.22 5.09
C GLY A 110 8.79 -6.12 3.98
N GLY A 111 8.44 -6.28 2.70
CA GLY A 111 9.38 -6.24 1.59
C GLY A 111 10.44 -7.32 1.70
N LYS A 112 11.68 -6.96 2.03
CA LYS A 112 12.79 -7.92 2.19
C LYS A 112 12.54 -8.98 3.27
N SER A 113 11.75 -8.67 4.28
CA SER A 113 11.41 -9.60 5.38
C SER A 113 10.20 -10.50 5.07
N ARG A 114 9.51 -10.30 3.94
CA ARG A 114 8.29 -11.02 3.59
C ARG A 114 8.41 -12.54 3.75
N HIS A 115 9.51 -13.14 3.27
CA HIS A 115 9.71 -14.57 3.41
C HIS A 115 9.76 -15.00 4.87
N ALA A 116 10.55 -14.31 5.69
CA ALA A 116 10.66 -14.62 7.11
C ALA A 116 9.32 -14.44 7.85
N GLU A 117 8.50 -13.48 7.44
CA GLU A 117 7.19 -13.23 8.05
C GLU A 117 6.15 -14.32 7.74
N TYR A 118 6.27 -14.99 6.59
CA TYR A 118 5.28 -15.98 6.12
C TYR A 118 5.70 -17.42 6.37
N PHE A 119 6.96 -17.67 6.75
CA PHE A 119 7.38 -18.99 7.14
C PHE A 119 6.93 -19.31 8.58
N PRO A 120 6.47 -20.54 8.85
CA PRO A 120 6.17 -20.97 10.20
C PRO A 120 7.41 -20.79 11.10
N GLN A 121 7.22 -20.18 12.24
CA GLN A 121 8.25 -20.13 13.27
C GLN A 121 8.48 -21.56 13.78
N LYS A 122 9.74 -21.95 13.92
CA LYS A 122 10.04 -23.21 14.59
C LYS A 122 9.54 -23.12 16.04
N PRO A 123 8.91 -24.20 16.55
CA PRO A 123 8.50 -24.26 17.95
C PRO A 123 9.71 -24.14 18.90
#